data_612e41b8b89dff75641eb42786f05745
#
_entry.id   612e41b8b89dff75641eb42786f05745
#
_cell.length_a   1.000
_cell.length_b   1.000
_cell.length_c   1.000
_cell.angle_alpha   90.00
_cell.angle_beta   90.00
_cell.angle_gamma   90.00
#
_symmetry.space_group_name_H-M   'P 1'
#
loop_
_entity.id
_entity.type
_entity.pdbx_description
1 polymer ?
#
loop_
_entity_poly.entity_id
_entity_poly.type
_entity_poly.pdbx_seq_one_letter_code
_entity_poly.pdbx_strand_id
1 'polypeptide(L)'
;MKSRKELEIALSQVPKFRNPKAELEQHVTPADLAATILWTAHLAGEIEGKIIADFGCGTGIFCRGAELLGAEECICIDVDMDALDDGKAFLSRSDVTQADILTCPLRSIDVVFMNPPFGTVRRGIDKEFLTTALAKAKLSVYSIHLASEATERLFRSIALEYGFNTETVVTLYRMPIEYPWHRKRIHYMPVQVFKFKKSAQVISRT
;
A
#
# COMPACT_ATOMS: atom_id res chain seq x y z
N MET A 1 -4.45 -12.68 15.09
CA MET A 1 -5.78 -12.11 14.73
C MET A 1 -6.69 -13.23 14.31
N LYS A 2 -7.98 -13.22 14.73
CA LYS A 2 -8.95 -14.30 14.43
C LYS A 2 -9.94 -13.92 13.31
N SER A 3 -10.06 -12.64 12.99
CA SER A 3 -10.98 -12.16 11.95
C SER A 3 -10.55 -10.84 11.33
N ARG A 4 -11.06 -10.55 10.12
CA ARG A 4 -10.91 -9.26 9.47
C ARG A 4 -11.45 -8.10 10.35
N LYS A 5 -12.55 -8.34 11.08
CA LYS A 5 -13.14 -7.30 11.94
C LYS A 5 -12.27 -6.94 13.15
N GLU A 6 -11.61 -7.93 13.76
CA GLU A 6 -10.61 -7.65 14.81
C GLU A 6 -9.43 -6.84 14.25
N LEU A 7 -8.98 -7.17 13.06
CA LEU A 7 -7.92 -6.42 12.39
C LEU A 7 -8.35 -4.97 12.12
N GLU A 8 -9.55 -4.76 11.57
CA GLU A 8 -10.11 -3.42 11.33
C GLU A 8 -10.16 -2.58 12.61
N ILE A 9 -10.63 -3.15 13.72
CA ILE A 9 -10.68 -2.47 15.02
C ILE A 9 -9.27 -2.09 15.48
N ALA A 10 -8.30 -2.98 15.34
CA ALA A 10 -6.91 -2.68 15.71
C ALA A 10 -6.30 -1.57 14.82
N LEU A 11 -6.58 -1.61 13.51
CA LEU A 11 -6.10 -0.60 12.57
C LEU A 11 -6.77 0.77 12.75
N SER A 12 -7.99 0.82 13.26
CA SER A 12 -8.67 2.09 13.56
C SER A 12 -7.98 2.91 14.66
N GLN A 13 -7.04 2.32 15.40
CA GLN A 13 -6.22 2.99 16.41
C GLN A 13 -4.96 3.62 15.83
N VAL A 14 -4.57 3.29 14.59
CA VAL A 14 -3.42 3.93 13.93
C VAL A 14 -3.73 5.41 13.73
N PRO A 15 -2.82 6.32 14.12
CA PRO A 15 -3.09 7.75 14.06
C PRO A 15 -3.24 8.24 12.63
N LYS A 16 -4.01 9.31 12.47
CA LYS A 16 -4.03 10.08 11.23
C LYS A 16 -2.84 11.04 11.21
N PHE A 17 -2.54 11.60 10.03
CA PHE A 17 -1.57 12.70 9.92
C PHE A 17 -2.00 13.88 10.79
N ARG A 18 -1.10 14.41 11.63
CA ARG A 18 -1.33 15.66 12.37
C ARG A 18 -1.32 16.86 11.44
N ASN A 19 -0.43 16.87 10.46
CA ASN A 19 -0.26 17.95 9.49
C ASN A 19 -0.16 17.36 8.06
N PRO A 20 -1.27 16.96 7.43
CA PRO A 20 -1.24 16.35 6.10
C PRO A 20 -0.74 17.36 5.05
N LYS A 21 0.20 16.92 4.20
CA LYS A 21 0.83 17.70 3.14
C LYS A 21 0.12 17.44 1.82
N ALA A 22 -0.55 18.46 1.28
CA ALA A 22 -1.31 18.33 0.03
C ALA A 22 -0.40 18.10 -1.18
N GLU A 23 0.80 18.65 -1.16
CA GLU A 23 1.82 18.45 -2.20
C GLU A 23 2.33 17.01 -2.29
N LEU A 24 2.17 16.23 -1.21
CA LEU A 24 2.46 14.79 -1.17
C LEU A 24 1.21 13.92 -1.40
N GLU A 25 0.07 14.53 -1.64
CA GLU A 25 -1.23 13.86 -1.82
C GLU A 25 -1.55 12.89 -0.65
N GLN A 26 -1.20 13.29 0.59
CA GLN A 26 -1.36 12.45 1.77
C GLN A 26 -2.83 12.19 2.10
N HIS A 27 -3.26 10.94 1.95
CA HIS A 27 -4.59 10.46 2.28
C HIS A 27 -4.50 9.27 3.23
N VAL A 28 -5.25 9.35 4.34
CA VAL A 28 -5.33 8.22 5.27
C VAL A 28 -6.06 7.06 4.59
N THR A 29 -5.43 5.90 4.53
CA THR A 29 -6.11 4.67 4.13
C THR A 29 -7.12 4.29 5.21
N PRO A 30 -8.43 4.18 4.91
CA PRO A 30 -9.43 3.77 5.89
C PRO A 30 -9.16 2.37 6.46
N ALA A 31 -9.38 2.19 7.76
CA ALA A 31 -9.07 0.95 8.46
C ALA A 31 -9.80 -0.28 7.91
N ASP A 32 -11.05 -0.12 7.46
CA ASP A 32 -11.85 -1.17 6.84
C ASP A 32 -11.29 -1.60 5.48
N LEU A 33 -10.80 -0.63 4.67
CA LEU A 33 -10.14 -0.90 3.40
C LEU A 33 -8.79 -1.58 3.61
N ALA A 34 -7.96 -1.04 4.51
CA ALA A 34 -6.67 -1.64 4.86
C ALA A 34 -6.83 -3.07 5.41
N ALA A 35 -7.81 -3.28 6.30
CA ALA A 35 -8.13 -4.61 6.82
C ALA A 35 -8.60 -5.58 5.73
N THR A 36 -9.35 -5.11 4.74
CA THR A 36 -9.80 -5.93 3.61
C THR A 36 -8.61 -6.38 2.76
N ILE A 37 -7.70 -5.46 2.44
CA ILE A 37 -6.50 -5.76 1.64
C ILE A 37 -5.58 -6.73 2.37
N LEU A 38 -5.24 -6.42 3.62
CA LEU A 38 -4.36 -7.25 4.45
C LEU A 38 -4.94 -8.63 4.73
N TRP A 39 -6.26 -8.72 4.99
CA TRP A 39 -6.92 -9.99 5.23
C TRP A 39 -6.93 -10.87 3.98
N THR A 40 -7.12 -10.26 2.80
CA THR A 40 -7.01 -10.96 1.51
C THR A 40 -5.61 -11.52 1.31
N ALA A 41 -4.57 -10.74 1.60
CA ALA A 41 -3.19 -11.19 1.52
C ALA A 41 -2.87 -12.30 2.55
N HIS A 42 -3.39 -12.17 3.78
CA HIS A 42 -3.23 -13.18 4.83
C HIS A 42 -3.85 -14.52 4.43
N LEU A 43 -5.08 -14.54 3.92
CA LEU A 43 -5.73 -15.75 3.44
C LEU A 43 -5.00 -16.38 2.24
N ALA A 44 -4.29 -15.58 1.46
CA ALA A 44 -3.44 -16.05 0.36
C ALA A 44 -2.08 -16.60 0.83
N GLY A 45 -1.76 -16.55 2.15
CA GLY A 45 -0.46 -16.97 2.69
C GLY A 45 0.69 -16.00 2.37
N GLU A 46 0.37 -14.75 2.12
CA GLU A 46 1.31 -13.73 1.64
C GLU A 46 1.75 -12.74 2.73
N ILE A 47 1.48 -13.02 4.03
CA ILE A 47 1.90 -12.15 5.14
C ILE A 47 2.71 -12.90 6.19
N GLU A 48 2.18 -14.00 6.75
CA GLU A 48 2.85 -14.72 7.83
C GLU A 48 4.22 -15.24 7.39
N GLY A 49 5.26 -14.91 8.16
CA GLY A 49 6.65 -15.29 7.87
C GLY A 49 7.22 -14.66 6.59
N LYS A 50 6.69 -13.51 6.13
CA LYS A 50 7.15 -12.80 4.93
C LYS A 50 7.79 -11.46 5.29
N ILE A 51 8.68 -11.01 4.40
CA ILE A 51 9.25 -9.66 4.41
C ILE A 51 8.28 -8.74 3.65
N ILE A 52 7.68 -7.82 4.37
CA ILE A 52 6.67 -6.88 3.87
C ILE A 52 7.27 -5.49 3.77
N ALA A 53 6.94 -4.75 2.71
CA ALA A 53 7.20 -3.31 2.67
C ALA A 53 5.92 -2.52 2.42
N ASP A 54 5.83 -1.34 3.02
CA ASP A 54 4.80 -0.33 2.82
C ASP A 54 5.43 0.89 2.16
N PHE A 55 5.13 1.12 0.87
CA PHE A 55 5.71 2.19 0.07
C PHE A 55 4.85 3.45 0.12
N GLY A 56 5.40 4.55 0.65
CA GLY A 56 4.64 5.74 1.00
C GLY A 56 3.73 5.43 2.18
N CYS A 57 4.32 4.87 3.24
CA CYS A 57 3.57 4.26 4.34
C CYS A 57 2.77 5.28 5.18
N GLY A 58 3.08 6.58 5.10
CA GLY A 58 2.47 7.59 5.94
C GLY A 58 2.61 7.25 7.41
N THR A 59 1.49 7.04 8.10
CA THR A 59 1.46 6.64 9.52
C THR A 59 1.58 5.12 9.74
N GLY A 60 1.81 4.32 8.68
CA GLY A 60 2.20 2.91 8.77
C GLY A 60 1.07 1.91 8.95
N ILE A 61 -0.13 2.18 8.42
CA ILE A 61 -1.29 1.32 8.62
C ILE A 61 -1.10 -0.10 8.06
N PHE A 62 -0.45 -0.25 6.88
CA PHE A 62 -0.19 -1.57 6.32
C PHE A 62 0.90 -2.32 7.09
N CYS A 63 1.98 -1.64 7.49
CA CYS A 63 3.00 -2.23 8.36
C CYS A 63 2.40 -2.71 9.67
N ARG A 64 1.59 -1.87 10.34
CA ARG A 64 0.91 -2.26 11.58
C ARG A 64 0.05 -3.52 11.41
N GLY A 65 -0.71 -3.58 10.35
CA GLY A 65 -1.55 -4.74 10.06
C GLY A 65 -0.75 -6.00 9.73
N ALA A 66 0.34 -5.87 8.98
CA ALA A 66 1.25 -6.97 8.67
C ALA A 66 1.92 -7.54 9.94
N GLU A 67 2.38 -6.66 10.86
CA GLU A 67 2.88 -7.09 12.18
C GLU A 67 1.86 -7.93 12.96
N LEU A 68 0.59 -7.47 12.98
CA LEU A 68 -0.50 -8.14 13.69
C LEU A 68 -0.87 -9.49 13.06
N LEU A 69 -0.58 -9.67 11.78
CA LEU A 69 -0.83 -10.90 11.01
C LEU A 69 0.39 -11.81 10.91
N GLY A 70 1.49 -11.50 11.61
CA GLY A 70 2.63 -12.39 11.75
C GLY A 70 3.69 -12.25 10.65
N ALA A 71 3.82 -11.08 10.01
CA ALA A 71 4.95 -10.81 9.14
C ALA A 71 6.28 -11.02 9.89
N GLU A 72 7.29 -11.54 9.19
CA GLU A 72 8.64 -11.72 9.74
C GLU A 72 9.32 -10.36 9.94
N GLU A 73 9.24 -9.52 8.91
CA GLU A 73 9.81 -8.18 8.89
C GLU A 73 8.85 -7.22 8.18
N CYS A 74 8.75 -5.99 8.67
CA CYS A 74 7.99 -4.92 8.03
C CYS A 74 8.89 -3.71 7.83
N ILE A 75 8.90 -3.16 6.62
CA ILE A 75 9.70 -1.99 6.24
C ILE A 75 8.75 -0.87 5.84
N CYS A 76 8.66 0.16 6.67
CA CYS A 76 7.86 1.36 6.43
C CYS A 76 8.73 2.44 5.81
N ILE A 77 8.39 2.91 4.61
CA ILE A 77 9.18 3.89 3.88
C ILE A 77 8.29 5.05 3.47
N ASP A 78 8.68 6.24 3.88
CA ASP A 78 8.05 7.50 3.46
C ASP A 78 9.09 8.61 3.32
N VAL A 79 8.81 9.60 2.49
CA VAL A 79 9.65 10.80 2.36
C VAL A 79 9.40 11.80 3.49
N ASP A 80 8.23 11.71 4.14
CA ASP A 80 7.77 12.63 5.17
C ASP A 80 8.07 12.13 6.57
N MET A 81 9.07 12.72 7.21
CA MET A 81 9.43 12.39 8.60
C MET A 81 8.30 12.68 9.60
N ASP A 82 7.51 13.75 9.38
CA ASP A 82 6.40 14.08 10.28
C ASP A 82 5.35 12.95 10.29
N ALA A 83 5.06 12.37 9.13
CA ALA A 83 4.14 11.24 9.01
C ALA A 83 4.67 9.98 9.71
N LEU A 84 5.96 9.69 9.54
CA LEU A 84 6.63 8.58 10.22
C LEU A 84 6.60 8.74 11.74
N ASP A 85 6.88 9.94 12.25
CA ASP A 85 6.84 10.25 13.68
C ASP A 85 5.42 10.15 14.25
N ASP A 86 4.38 10.48 13.45
CA ASP A 86 2.99 10.29 13.86
C ASP A 86 2.65 8.81 14.08
N GLY A 87 3.14 7.92 13.22
CA GLY A 87 2.84 6.48 13.24
C GLY A 87 3.74 5.64 14.15
N LYS A 88 4.97 6.07 14.38
CA LYS A 88 6.06 5.29 15.00
C LYS A 88 5.69 4.57 16.30
N ALA A 89 4.91 5.21 17.17
CA ALA A 89 4.50 4.61 18.44
C ALA A 89 3.59 3.38 18.29
N PHE A 90 2.98 3.19 17.12
CA PHE A 90 2.10 2.06 16.81
C PHE A 90 2.81 0.91 16.09
N LEU A 91 4.05 1.14 15.66
CA LEU A 91 4.89 0.17 14.97
C LEU A 91 5.88 -0.44 15.97
N SER A 92 5.71 -1.72 16.28
CA SER A 92 6.49 -2.38 17.33
C SER A 92 7.65 -3.22 16.80
N ARG A 93 7.59 -3.64 15.53
CA ARG A 93 8.57 -4.52 14.88
C ARG A 93 8.91 -4.09 13.46
N SER A 94 8.48 -2.90 13.05
CA SER A 94 8.75 -2.38 11.71
C SER A 94 9.99 -1.51 11.71
N ASP A 95 10.80 -1.65 10.68
CA ASP A 95 11.87 -0.73 10.35
C ASP A 95 11.27 0.50 9.68
N VAL A 96 11.39 1.65 10.33
CA VAL A 96 10.85 2.92 9.86
C VAL A 96 11.96 3.74 9.22
N THR A 97 11.85 4.03 7.94
CA THR A 97 12.91 4.67 7.15
C THR A 97 12.38 5.88 6.39
N GLN A 98 13.00 7.04 6.63
CA GLN A 98 12.77 8.21 5.78
C GLN A 98 13.58 8.07 4.49
N ALA A 99 12.91 7.85 3.37
CA ALA A 99 13.55 7.75 2.06
C ALA A 99 12.55 7.99 0.92
N ASP A 100 13.07 8.41 -0.23
CA ASP A 100 12.33 8.39 -1.48
C ASP A 100 12.35 6.96 -2.04
N ILE A 101 11.17 6.36 -2.19
CA ILE A 101 11.03 5.00 -2.69
C ILE A 101 11.60 4.82 -4.10
N LEU A 102 11.63 5.87 -4.90
CA LEU A 102 12.14 5.81 -6.27
C LEU A 102 13.66 5.64 -6.33
N THR A 103 14.38 6.06 -5.29
CA THR A 103 15.84 6.03 -5.21
C THR A 103 16.37 5.13 -4.09
N CYS A 104 15.49 4.63 -3.22
CA CYS A 104 15.89 3.80 -2.09
C CYS A 104 16.47 2.45 -2.55
N PRO A 105 17.68 2.07 -2.10
CA PRO A 105 18.34 0.82 -2.50
C PRO A 105 17.78 -0.38 -1.72
N LEU A 106 16.50 -0.64 -1.84
CA LEU A 106 15.85 -1.77 -1.19
C LEU A 106 16.34 -3.11 -1.74
N ARG A 107 16.53 -4.05 -0.83
CA ARG A 107 16.68 -5.46 -1.17
C ARG A 107 15.36 -6.04 -1.66
N SER A 108 15.40 -7.25 -2.16
CA SER A 108 14.23 -7.98 -2.61
C SER A 108 13.25 -8.21 -1.44
N ILE A 109 11.97 -7.88 -1.64
CA ILE A 109 10.87 -7.91 -0.68
C ILE A 109 9.89 -8.99 -1.13
N ASP A 110 9.23 -9.69 -0.20
CA ASP A 110 8.26 -10.70 -0.60
C ASP A 110 6.96 -10.05 -1.10
N VAL A 111 6.39 -9.13 -0.33
CA VAL A 111 5.13 -8.45 -0.67
C VAL A 111 5.23 -6.95 -0.40
N VAL A 112 4.74 -6.16 -1.34
CA VAL A 112 4.63 -4.71 -1.19
C VAL A 112 3.16 -4.32 -1.04
N PHE A 113 2.85 -3.49 -0.05
CA PHE A 113 1.60 -2.74 0.07
C PHE A 113 1.86 -1.27 -0.24
N MET A 114 0.92 -0.59 -0.86
CA MET A 114 1.02 0.85 -1.09
C MET A 114 -0.34 1.51 -1.34
N ASN A 115 -0.45 2.74 -0.85
CA ASN A 115 -1.45 3.72 -1.25
C ASN A 115 -0.71 4.94 -1.80
N PRO A 116 -0.21 4.87 -3.05
CA PRO A 116 0.66 5.89 -3.60
C PRO A 116 -0.08 7.20 -3.86
N PRO A 117 0.63 8.33 -4.04
CA PRO A 117 0.04 9.54 -4.59
C PRO A 117 -0.66 9.21 -5.92
N PHE A 118 -1.86 9.77 -6.14
CA PHE A 118 -2.67 9.45 -7.33
C PHE A 118 -2.28 10.22 -8.60
N GLY A 119 -1.24 11.06 -8.51
CA GLY A 119 -0.75 11.83 -9.65
C GLY A 119 -1.55 13.07 -9.98
N THR A 120 -2.32 13.59 -9.02
CA THR A 120 -3.07 14.84 -9.17
C THR A 120 -2.16 16.06 -9.06
N VAL A 121 -1.10 15.99 -8.26
CA VAL A 121 -0.06 17.02 -8.11
C VAL A 121 1.13 16.73 -9.03
N ARG A 122 1.71 15.52 -8.94
CA ARG A 122 2.80 15.07 -9.80
C ARG A 122 2.31 13.96 -10.74
N ARG A 123 2.02 14.32 -11.99
CA ARG A 123 1.53 13.36 -12.98
C ARG A 123 2.46 12.19 -13.18
N GLY A 124 1.94 10.96 -13.10
CA GLY A 124 2.66 9.72 -13.34
C GLY A 124 3.43 9.17 -12.15
N ILE A 125 3.36 9.81 -10.97
CA ILE A 125 4.01 9.33 -9.75
C ILE A 125 3.48 7.94 -9.34
N ASP A 126 2.20 7.70 -9.50
CA ASP A 126 1.55 6.41 -9.26
C ASP A 126 2.13 5.27 -10.11
N LYS A 127 2.45 5.56 -11.38
CA LYS A 127 3.16 4.65 -12.27
C LYS A 127 4.58 4.37 -11.79
N GLU A 128 5.31 5.41 -11.37
CA GLU A 128 6.69 5.27 -10.86
C GLU A 128 6.71 4.39 -9.59
N PHE A 129 5.78 4.60 -8.67
CA PHE A 129 5.60 3.75 -7.49
C PHE A 129 5.33 2.30 -7.87
N LEU A 130 4.39 2.06 -8.80
CA LEU A 130 4.06 0.71 -9.24
C LEU A 130 5.26 0.02 -9.87
N THR A 131 5.97 0.67 -10.79
CA THR A 131 7.15 0.07 -11.45
C THR A 131 8.25 -0.26 -10.45
N THR A 132 8.49 0.62 -9.46
CA THR A 132 9.44 0.35 -8.39
C THR A 132 9.01 -0.85 -7.54
N ALA A 133 7.74 -0.93 -7.15
CA ALA A 133 7.22 -2.05 -6.38
C ALA A 133 7.33 -3.38 -7.13
N LEU A 134 6.93 -3.42 -8.41
CA LEU A 134 7.04 -4.62 -9.25
C LEU A 134 8.49 -5.08 -9.46
N ALA A 135 9.44 -4.14 -9.55
CA ALA A 135 10.87 -4.48 -9.67
C ALA A 135 11.44 -5.10 -8.39
N LYS A 136 10.86 -4.83 -7.22
CA LYS A 136 11.36 -5.27 -5.90
C LYS A 136 10.59 -6.46 -5.33
N ALA A 137 9.31 -6.63 -5.65
CA ALA A 137 8.48 -7.69 -5.10
C ALA A 137 8.78 -9.06 -5.70
N LYS A 138 8.91 -10.07 -4.84
CA LYS A 138 9.08 -11.47 -5.24
C LYS A 138 7.76 -12.20 -5.48
N LEU A 139 6.72 -11.88 -4.69
CA LEU A 139 5.45 -12.60 -4.69
C LEU A 139 4.30 -11.74 -5.23
N SER A 140 4.03 -10.61 -4.57
CA SER A 140 2.89 -9.79 -4.93
C SER A 140 3.06 -8.32 -4.54
N VAL A 141 2.27 -7.46 -5.20
CA VAL A 141 2.09 -6.05 -4.86
C VAL A 141 0.60 -5.79 -4.70
N TYR A 142 0.19 -5.16 -3.60
CA TYR A 142 -1.16 -4.67 -3.36
C TYR A 142 -1.14 -3.15 -3.42
N SER A 143 -1.95 -2.57 -4.31
CA SER A 143 -1.92 -1.14 -4.56
C SER A 143 -3.30 -0.53 -4.74
N ILE A 144 -3.49 0.65 -4.14
CA ILE A 144 -4.71 1.45 -4.25
C ILE A 144 -4.50 2.50 -5.35
N HIS A 145 -5.45 2.63 -6.27
CA HIS A 145 -5.39 3.60 -7.36
C HIS A 145 -6.76 4.22 -7.64
N LEU A 146 -6.78 5.37 -8.32
CA LEU A 146 -8.02 5.94 -8.82
C LEU A 146 -8.76 4.95 -9.73
N ALA A 147 -10.06 4.79 -9.49
CA ALA A 147 -10.90 3.89 -10.27
C ALA A 147 -11.15 4.47 -11.66
N SER A 148 -10.48 3.94 -12.67
CA SER A 148 -10.73 4.23 -14.07
C SER A 148 -10.30 3.08 -14.97
N GLU A 149 -11.00 2.87 -16.07
CA GLU A 149 -10.62 1.87 -17.06
C GLU A 149 -9.25 2.15 -17.69
N ALA A 150 -8.88 3.42 -17.85
CA ALA A 150 -7.59 3.81 -18.40
C ALA A 150 -6.44 3.41 -17.46
N THR A 151 -6.61 3.67 -16.16
CA THR A 151 -5.66 3.26 -15.10
C THR A 151 -5.54 1.73 -15.07
N GLU A 152 -6.65 1.01 -15.10
CA GLU A 152 -6.65 -0.45 -15.09
C GLU A 152 -5.90 -1.03 -16.29
N ARG A 153 -6.21 -0.56 -17.52
CA ARG A 153 -5.51 -1.03 -18.73
C ARG A 153 -4.01 -0.76 -18.68
N LEU A 154 -3.63 0.45 -18.26
CA LEU A 154 -2.22 0.84 -18.14
C LEU A 154 -1.47 -0.05 -17.16
N PHE A 155 -2.01 -0.24 -15.97
CA PHE A 155 -1.31 -0.97 -14.90
C PHE A 155 -1.27 -2.48 -15.16
N ARG A 156 -2.30 -3.04 -15.81
CA ARG A 156 -2.24 -4.43 -16.32
C ARG A 156 -1.11 -4.61 -17.34
N SER A 157 -0.94 -3.66 -18.27
CA SER A 157 0.14 -3.72 -19.25
C SER A 157 1.52 -3.65 -18.59
N ILE A 158 1.71 -2.68 -17.68
CA ILE A 158 2.96 -2.56 -16.93
C ILE A 158 3.27 -3.82 -16.13
N ALA A 159 2.27 -4.36 -15.41
CA ALA A 159 2.46 -5.56 -14.61
C ALA A 159 2.94 -6.76 -15.45
N LEU A 160 2.38 -6.94 -16.65
CA LEU A 160 2.80 -7.99 -17.57
C LEU A 160 4.27 -7.84 -18.01
N GLU A 161 4.74 -6.61 -18.25
CA GLU A 161 6.15 -6.34 -18.59
C GLU A 161 7.11 -6.77 -17.48
N TYR A 162 6.67 -6.70 -16.20
CA TYR A 162 7.42 -7.15 -15.03
C TYR A 162 7.17 -8.62 -14.66
N GLY A 163 6.36 -9.34 -15.44
CA GLY A 163 6.03 -10.74 -15.20
C GLY A 163 5.02 -10.95 -14.06
N PHE A 164 4.07 -10.02 -13.91
CA PHE A 164 2.98 -10.13 -12.95
C PHE A 164 1.63 -10.20 -13.64
N ASN A 165 0.73 -11.03 -13.10
CA ASN A 165 -0.68 -11.03 -13.44
C ASN A 165 -1.43 -10.06 -12.52
N THR A 166 -2.50 -9.44 -13.01
CA THR A 166 -3.30 -8.47 -12.25
C THR A 166 -4.67 -9.04 -11.91
N GLU A 167 -5.00 -9.01 -10.61
CA GLU A 167 -6.31 -9.33 -10.06
C GLU A 167 -6.90 -8.06 -9.42
N THR A 168 -8.22 -7.88 -9.50
CA THR A 168 -8.90 -6.78 -8.80
C THR A 168 -9.40 -7.28 -7.45
N VAL A 169 -8.89 -6.71 -6.36
CA VAL A 169 -9.28 -7.06 -4.97
C VAL A 169 -10.53 -6.29 -4.55
N VAL A 170 -10.58 -4.98 -4.87
CA VAL A 170 -11.73 -4.11 -4.63
C VAL A 170 -12.00 -3.33 -5.91
N THR A 171 -13.18 -3.53 -6.50
CA THR A 171 -13.55 -2.90 -7.78
C THR A 171 -13.82 -1.41 -7.62
N LEU A 172 -14.46 -1.02 -6.51
CA LEU A 172 -14.78 0.37 -6.22
C LEU A 172 -14.91 0.57 -4.71
N TYR A 173 -14.15 1.52 -4.19
CA TYR A 173 -14.28 2.04 -2.83
C TYR A 173 -14.32 3.55 -2.86
N ARG A 174 -15.20 4.16 -2.05
CA ARG A 174 -15.27 5.61 -1.90
C ARG A 174 -14.36 6.03 -0.75
N MET A 175 -13.13 6.39 -1.08
CA MET A 175 -12.15 6.82 -0.09
C MET A 175 -12.44 8.25 0.37
N PRO A 176 -12.62 8.50 1.68
CA PRO A 176 -12.80 9.85 2.19
C PRO A 176 -11.50 10.66 2.05
N ILE A 177 -11.63 11.90 1.63
CA ILE A 177 -10.54 12.87 1.57
C ILE A 177 -10.78 13.90 2.65
N GLU A 178 -9.91 13.93 3.64
CA GLU A 178 -9.95 14.88 4.75
C GLU A 178 -8.75 15.81 4.66
N TYR A 179 -8.98 17.10 4.31
CA TYR A 179 -7.97 18.14 4.49
C TYR A 179 -8.42 19.09 5.60
N PRO A 180 -7.50 19.66 6.41
CA PRO A 180 -7.83 20.54 7.52
C PRO A 180 -8.65 21.79 7.14
N TRP A 181 -8.58 22.22 5.88
CA TRP A 181 -9.32 23.37 5.36
C TRP A 181 -10.71 23.02 4.81
N HIS A 182 -11.06 21.73 4.70
CA HIS A 182 -12.40 21.29 4.30
C HIS A 182 -13.37 21.37 5.49
N ARG A 183 -13.97 22.56 5.71
CA ARG A 183 -14.81 22.81 6.91
C ARG A 183 -16.21 22.19 6.89
N LYS A 184 -16.76 21.70 5.76
CA LYS A 184 -18.20 21.37 5.67
C LYS A 184 -18.61 20.15 4.85
N ARG A 185 -17.76 19.48 4.08
CA ARG A 185 -18.12 18.27 3.32
C ARG A 185 -16.95 17.30 3.25
N ILE A 186 -17.22 16.04 3.60
CA ILE A 186 -16.33 14.94 3.27
C ILE A 186 -16.40 14.75 1.75
N HIS A 187 -15.28 14.91 1.08
CA HIS A 187 -15.14 14.56 -0.33
C HIS A 187 -14.76 13.08 -0.42
N TYR A 188 -15.28 12.39 -1.43
CA TYR A 188 -14.96 10.99 -1.65
C TYR A 188 -14.30 10.84 -3.01
N MET A 189 -13.22 10.09 -3.03
CA MET A 189 -12.50 9.74 -4.25
C MET A 189 -12.76 8.26 -4.57
N PRO A 190 -13.24 7.94 -5.79
CA PRO A 190 -13.41 6.55 -6.18
C PRO A 190 -12.06 5.91 -6.41
N VAL A 191 -11.76 4.84 -5.66
CA VAL A 191 -10.54 4.06 -5.80
C VAL A 191 -10.86 2.59 -6.05
N GLN A 192 -9.91 1.88 -6.64
CA GLN A 192 -9.88 0.45 -6.82
C GLN A 192 -8.58 -0.12 -6.26
N VAL A 193 -8.60 -1.38 -5.89
CA VAL A 193 -7.43 -2.07 -5.34
C VAL A 193 -7.05 -3.21 -6.25
N PHE A 194 -5.80 -3.20 -6.68
CA PHE A 194 -5.21 -4.27 -7.46
C PHE A 194 -4.27 -5.12 -6.60
N LYS A 195 -4.27 -6.40 -6.90
CA LYS A 195 -3.21 -7.34 -6.57
C LYS A 195 -2.46 -7.67 -7.85
N PHE A 196 -1.17 -7.41 -7.86
CA PHE A 196 -0.24 -7.85 -8.89
C PHE A 196 0.51 -9.07 -8.34
N LYS A 197 0.27 -10.24 -8.91
CA LYS A 197 0.85 -11.50 -8.46
C LYS A 197 1.93 -11.97 -9.43
N LYS A 198 3.12 -12.28 -8.93
CA LYS A 198 4.22 -12.78 -9.77
C LYS A 198 3.77 -14.05 -10.48
N SER A 199 3.92 -14.08 -11.78
CA SER A 199 3.64 -15.28 -12.58
C SER A 199 4.58 -16.41 -12.19
N ALA A 200 4.07 -17.63 -12.05
CA ALA A 200 4.94 -18.79 -11.90
C ALA A 200 5.84 -18.86 -13.15
N GLN A 201 7.16 -18.89 -12.95
CA GLN A 201 8.07 -19.18 -14.06
C GLN A 201 7.73 -20.59 -14.55
N VAL A 202 7.25 -20.68 -15.78
CA VAL A 202 7.21 -21.98 -16.47
C VAL A 202 8.67 -22.35 -16.69
N ILE A 203 9.19 -23.24 -15.83
CA ILE A 203 10.48 -23.88 -16.08
C ILE A 203 10.25 -24.72 -17.33
N SER A 204 10.58 -24.17 -18.50
CA SER A 204 10.72 -24.95 -19.72
C SER A 204 11.91 -25.90 -19.47
N ARG A 205 11.57 -27.16 -19.17
CA ARG A 205 12.54 -28.25 -19.23
C ARG A 205 12.89 -28.39 -20.70
N THR A 206 13.98 -27.78 -21.12
CA THR A 206 14.70 -28.13 -22.36
C THR A 206 15.53 -29.36 -22.10
#